data_443d25d3bf88c13e2deaa3b55497201a
#
_entry.id   443d25d3bf88c13e2deaa3b55497201a
#
_cell.length_a   1.000
_cell.length_b   1.000
_cell.length_c   1.000
_cell.angle_alpha   90.00
_cell.angle_beta   90.00
_cell.angle_gamma   90.00
#
_symmetry.space_group_name_H-M   'P 1'
#
loop_
_entity.id
_entity.type
_entity.pdbx_description
1 polymer ?
#
loop_
_entity_poly.entity_id
_entity_poly.type
_entity_poly.pdbx_seq_one_letter_code
_entity_poly.pdbx_strand_id
1 'polypeptide(L)'
;MKNILISGSLAYDSIMVFQDYFKNHILPDQIHKLSVSFFVPELKRNFGGTAGNIAYNLSLLNSNSILMATVGEDFSSYEKRLSKLDIVQDYVKEVTDSLTAQAYITTDLDDNQITAFHPGAMMESHQNSISSVTEKVDLAIIAPAGKEGMIKHAHECSEKNIPFIFDPGQGLPMFDKNELNTFIDQATFIAVNDYEAELLMKVSELSISKIQSKVEALIITKGAQGSEIYCDKKITIPSIKADSPVDPTG
;
A
#
# COMPACT_ATOMS: atom_id res chain seq x y z
N MET A 1 -20.37 -7.15 13.02
CA MET A 1 -19.11 -7.28 12.28
C MET A 1 -18.07 -6.39 12.95
N LYS A 2 -16.78 -6.66 12.78
CA LYS A 2 -15.72 -5.76 13.24
C LYS A 2 -15.54 -4.63 12.25
N ASN A 3 -15.31 -3.42 12.74
CA ASN A 3 -14.99 -2.26 11.93
C ASN A 3 -13.47 -2.16 11.77
N ILE A 4 -12.99 -2.21 10.54
CA ILE A 4 -11.56 -2.12 10.21
C ILE A 4 -11.32 -0.77 9.55
N LEU A 5 -10.53 0.08 10.21
CA LEU A 5 -10.09 1.35 9.63
C LEU A 5 -8.87 1.11 8.75
N ILE A 6 -8.88 1.64 7.55
CA ILE A 6 -7.76 1.52 6.60
C ILE A 6 -7.25 2.92 6.31
N SER A 7 -6.07 3.23 6.83
CA SER A 7 -5.33 4.44 6.47
C SER A 7 -4.29 4.09 5.43
N GLY A 8 -4.40 4.66 4.23
CA GLY A 8 -3.51 4.35 3.12
C GLY A 8 -3.85 5.15 1.86
N SER A 9 -3.23 4.80 0.75
CA SER A 9 -3.42 5.48 -0.52
C SER A 9 -4.63 5.00 -1.31
N LEU A 10 -5.25 5.93 -2.04
CA LEU A 10 -6.09 5.68 -3.19
C LEU A 10 -5.35 6.21 -4.42
N ALA A 11 -5.24 5.42 -5.47
CA ALA A 11 -4.47 5.77 -6.65
C ALA A 11 -5.14 5.27 -7.93
N TYR A 12 -4.76 5.85 -9.04
CA TYR A 12 -5.06 5.30 -10.37
C TYR A 12 -3.81 4.68 -10.96
N ASP A 13 -3.94 3.48 -11.54
CA ASP A 13 -2.88 2.81 -12.26
C ASP A 13 -3.18 2.87 -13.76
N SER A 14 -2.41 3.70 -14.46
CA SER A 14 -2.49 3.88 -15.92
C SER A 14 -1.47 2.94 -16.57
N ILE A 15 -1.98 1.82 -17.09
CA ILE A 15 -1.16 0.74 -17.66
C ILE A 15 -1.17 0.87 -19.18
N MET A 16 0.02 0.91 -19.75
CA MET A 16 0.29 1.01 -21.18
C MET A 16 1.15 -0.17 -21.62
N VAL A 17 0.76 -0.85 -22.69
CA VAL A 17 1.54 -1.94 -23.26
C VAL A 17 2.25 -1.47 -24.51
N PHE A 18 3.57 -1.40 -24.46
CA PHE A 18 4.42 -1.15 -25.59
C PHE A 18 4.60 -2.42 -26.41
N GLN A 19 4.24 -2.37 -27.69
CA GLN A 19 4.17 -3.54 -28.57
C GLN A 19 5.55 -3.96 -29.16
N ASP A 20 6.64 -3.73 -28.40
CA ASP A 20 8.02 -4.11 -28.71
C ASP A 20 8.79 -4.26 -27.38
N TYR A 21 10.10 -4.34 -27.43
CA TYR A 21 11.00 -4.50 -26.30
C TYR A 21 11.77 -3.21 -26.03
N PHE A 22 11.85 -2.79 -24.77
CA PHE A 22 12.63 -1.60 -24.37
C PHE A 22 14.08 -1.67 -24.83
N LYS A 23 14.69 -2.87 -24.79
CA LYS A 23 16.07 -3.11 -25.24
C LYS A 23 16.33 -2.72 -26.71
N ASN A 24 15.29 -2.66 -27.56
CA ASN A 24 15.39 -2.25 -28.95
C ASN A 24 15.42 -0.74 -29.14
N HIS A 25 14.96 0.02 -28.11
CA HIS A 25 14.77 1.47 -28.16
C HIS A 25 15.66 2.23 -27.18
N ILE A 26 16.13 1.58 -26.12
CA ILE A 26 17.02 2.18 -25.12
C ILE A 26 18.42 1.65 -25.37
N LEU A 27 19.33 2.55 -25.81
CA LEU A 27 20.75 2.23 -26.07
C LEU A 27 21.52 2.35 -24.74
N PRO A 28 22.07 1.24 -24.18
CA PRO A 28 22.74 1.27 -22.87
C PRO A 28 23.90 2.27 -22.81
N ASP A 29 24.65 2.41 -23.89
CA ASP A 29 25.82 3.30 -23.97
C ASP A 29 25.44 4.79 -24.11
N GLN A 30 24.16 5.10 -24.32
CA GLN A 30 23.65 6.46 -24.53
C GLN A 30 22.61 6.91 -23.49
N ILE A 31 22.51 6.24 -22.37
CA ILE A 31 21.56 6.57 -21.29
C ILE A 31 21.69 8.04 -20.84
N HIS A 32 22.90 8.62 -20.88
CA HIS A 32 23.15 10.03 -20.55
C HIS A 32 22.50 11.04 -21.51
N LYS A 33 22.00 10.58 -22.66
CA LYS A 33 21.30 11.39 -23.68
C LYS A 33 19.93 10.79 -24.02
N LEU A 34 19.30 10.10 -23.07
CA LEU A 34 18.07 9.37 -23.32
C LEU A 34 16.94 10.31 -23.73
N SER A 35 16.43 10.10 -24.94
CA SER A 35 15.20 10.70 -25.45
C SER A 35 14.44 9.61 -26.19
N VAL A 36 13.52 8.95 -25.49
CA VAL A 36 12.76 7.82 -26.02
C VAL A 36 11.28 8.12 -25.96
N SER A 37 10.57 7.80 -27.04
CA SER A 37 9.11 7.87 -27.10
C SER A 37 8.57 6.49 -27.45
N PHE A 38 7.68 5.98 -26.64
CA PHE A 38 7.01 4.72 -26.88
C PHE A 38 5.62 5.00 -27.44
N PHE A 39 5.33 4.41 -28.62
CA PHE A 39 3.97 4.39 -29.15
C PHE A 39 3.19 3.26 -28.46
N VAL A 40 2.19 3.61 -27.67
CA VAL A 40 1.36 2.68 -26.91
C VAL A 40 -0.08 2.80 -27.42
N PRO A 41 -0.59 1.78 -28.16
CA PRO A 41 -1.92 1.86 -28.77
C PRO A 41 -3.06 1.75 -27.75
N GLU A 42 -2.79 1.16 -26.56
CA GLU A 42 -3.78 0.92 -25.53
C GLU A 42 -3.35 1.53 -24.20
N LEU A 43 -4.26 2.26 -23.58
CA LEU A 43 -4.17 2.76 -22.21
C LEU A 43 -5.31 2.20 -21.39
N LYS A 44 -4.99 1.49 -20.32
CA LYS A 44 -5.96 0.96 -19.37
C LYS A 44 -5.79 1.66 -18.04
N ARG A 45 -6.86 2.23 -17.50
CA ARG A 45 -6.84 2.88 -16.19
C ARG A 45 -7.57 1.99 -15.18
N ASN A 46 -6.82 1.54 -14.19
CA ASN A 46 -7.33 0.72 -13.08
C ASN A 46 -7.45 1.56 -11.81
N PHE A 47 -8.25 1.06 -10.87
CA PHE A 47 -8.36 1.60 -9.53
C PHE A 47 -7.36 0.85 -8.64
N GLY A 48 -6.42 1.57 -8.08
CA GLY A 48 -5.31 1.05 -7.28
C GLY A 48 -5.15 1.81 -5.96
N GLY A 49 -3.95 1.74 -5.42
CA GLY A 49 -3.65 2.27 -4.11
C GLY A 49 -3.91 1.26 -2.99
N THR A 50 -3.06 1.26 -1.99
CA THR A 50 -3.05 0.23 -0.94
C THR A 50 -4.36 0.18 -0.15
N ALA A 51 -4.90 1.33 0.26
CA ALA A 51 -6.15 1.35 1.00
C ALA A 51 -7.34 0.91 0.13
N GLY A 52 -7.35 1.27 -1.16
CA GLY A 52 -8.40 0.85 -2.08
C GLY A 52 -8.43 -0.67 -2.27
N ASN A 53 -7.26 -1.27 -2.47
CA ASN A 53 -7.13 -2.71 -2.64
C ASN A 53 -7.46 -3.49 -1.36
N ILE A 54 -7.03 -3.00 -0.19
CA ILE A 54 -7.39 -3.60 1.10
C ILE A 54 -8.90 -3.52 1.34
N ALA A 55 -9.53 -2.36 1.11
CA ALA A 55 -10.96 -2.19 1.30
C ALA A 55 -11.77 -3.08 0.35
N TYR A 56 -11.35 -3.21 -0.91
CA TYR A 56 -11.94 -4.14 -1.86
C TYR A 56 -11.90 -5.59 -1.37
N ASN A 57 -10.71 -6.05 -0.94
CA ASN A 57 -10.55 -7.42 -0.44
C ASN A 57 -11.36 -7.66 0.84
N LEU A 58 -11.44 -6.69 1.75
CA LEU A 58 -12.28 -6.79 2.95
C LEU A 58 -13.77 -6.85 2.59
N SER A 59 -14.23 -6.14 1.57
CA SER A 59 -15.61 -6.23 1.10
C SER A 59 -15.95 -7.64 0.59
N LEU A 60 -15.03 -8.30 -0.11
CA LEU A 60 -15.19 -9.69 -0.55
C LEU A 60 -15.26 -10.67 0.64
N LEU A 61 -14.66 -10.32 1.77
CA LEU A 61 -14.68 -11.08 3.02
C LEU A 61 -15.86 -10.71 3.92
N ASN A 62 -16.82 -9.89 3.44
CA ASN A 62 -17.95 -9.39 4.19
C ASN A 62 -17.55 -8.68 5.51
N SER A 63 -16.44 -7.93 5.49
CA SER A 63 -15.98 -7.12 6.63
C SER A 63 -16.33 -5.65 6.40
N ASN A 64 -16.65 -4.92 7.48
CA ASN A 64 -16.86 -3.49 7.41
C ASN A 64 -15.52 -2.76 7.33
N SER A 65 -15.30 -2.02 6.26
CA SER A 65 -14.12 -1.16 6.10
C SER A 65 -14.50 0.31 6.25
N ILE A 66 -13.71 1.05 7.02
CA ILE A 66 -13.75 2.51 7.13
C ILE A 66 -12.50 3.01 6.41
N LEU A 67 -12.69 3.67 5.28
CA LEU A 67 -11.59 4.10 4.43
C LEU A 67 -11.17 5.51 4.78
N MET A 68 -9.88 5.69 5.11
CA MET A 68 -9.26 6.98 5.41
C MET A 68 -8.13 7.26 4.43
N ALA A 69 -8.32 8.23 3.56
CA ALA A 69 -7.36 8.60 2.53
C ALA A 69 -7.49 10.08 2.16
N THR A 70 -6.53 10.59 1.40
CA THR A 70 -6.61 11.89 0.73
C THR A 70 -6.55 11.70 -0.78
N VAL A 71 -7.39 12.44 -1.50
CA VAL A 71 -7.60 12.33 -2.94
C VAL A 71 -7.64 13.72 -3.56
N GLY A 72 -7.47 13.81 -4.86
CA GLY A 72 -7.55 15.07 -5.59
C GLY A 72 -8.88 15.25 -6.31
N GLU A 73 -9.01 16.35 -7.07
CA GLU A 73 -10.23 16.76 -7.77
C GLU A 73 -10.71 15.77 -8.85
N ASP A 74 -9.85 14.86 -9.26
CA ASP A 74 -10.14 13.83 -10.28
C ASP A 74 -10.73 12.54 -9.70
N PHE A 75 -11.12 12.51 -8.43
CA PHE A 75 -11.52 11.30 -7.69
C PHE A 75 -12.90 10.74 -8.07
N SER A 76 -13.78 11.50 -8.69
CA SER A 76 -15.20 11.17 -8.88
C SER A 76 -15.50 9.79 -9.49
N SER A 77 -14.62 9.27 -10.36
CA SER A 77 -14.78 7.91 -10.93
C SER A 77 -14.47 6.82 -9.92
N TYR A 78 -13.51 7.03 -9.04
CA TYR A 78 -13.17 6.11 -7.96
C TYR A 78 -14.26 6.10 -6.87
N GLU A 79 -14.74 7.26 -6.48
CA GLU A 79 -15.85 7.43 -5.53
C GLU A 79 -17.06 6.56 -5.94
N LYS A 80 -17.45 6.63 -7.23
CA LYS A 80 -18.54 5.81 -7.78
C LYS A 80 -18.27 4.30 -7.67
N ARG A 81 -17.00 3.87 -7.82
CA ARG A 81 -16.63 2.47 -7.65
C ARG A 81 -16.75 2.04 -6.19
N LEU A 82 -16.22 2.82 -5.26
CA LEU A 82 -16.29 2.52 -3.83
C LEU A 82 -17.74 2.46 -3.34
N SER A 83 -18.60 3.39 -3.81
CA SER A 83 -20.03 3.41 -3.50
C SER A 83 -20.75 2.15 -3.99
N LYS A 84 -20.36 1.58 -5.15
CA LYS A 84 -20.93 0.31 -5.65
C LYS A 84 -20.51 -0.92 -4.83
N LEU A 85 -19.48 -0.78 -4.04
CA LEU A 85 -18.92 -1.82 -3.15
C LEU A 85 -19.39 -1.62 -1.69
N ASP A 86 -20.28 -0.66 -1.45
CA ASP A 86 -20.78 -0.27 -0.13
C ASP A 86 -19.65 0.06 0.87
N ILE A 87 -18.52 0.61 0.37
CA ILE A 87 -17.39 1.02 1.19
C ILE A 87 -17.64 2.44 1.72
N VAL A 88 -17.53 2.60 3.05
CA VAL A 88 -17.69 3.89 3.75
C VAL A 88 -16.54 4.83 3.39
N GLN A 89 -16.88 6.05 2.93
CA GLN A 89 -15.94 7.04 2.41
C GLN A 89 -15.93 8.35 3.23
N ASP A 90 -16.56 8.39 4.40
CA ASP A 90 -16.74 9.60 5.21
C ASP A 90 -15.42 10.24 5.65
N TYR A 91 -14.32 9.46 5.59
CA TYR A 91 -12.96 9.91 5.93
C TYR A 91 -12.04 9.96 4.71
N VAL A 92 -12.58 9.94 3.49
CA VAL A 92 -11.87 10.27 2.27
C VAL A 92 -11.95 11.77 2.05
N LYS A 93 -10.80 12.46 2.18
CA LYS A 93 -10.73 13.92 2.10
C LYS A 93 -10.18 14.36 0.76
N GLU A 94 -10.92 15.22 0.05
CA GLU A 94 -10.43 15.88 -1.15
C GLU A 94 -9.49 17.04 -0.80
N VAL A 95 -8.36 17.10 -1.48
CA VAL A 95 -7.36 18.15 -1.39
C VAL A 95 -7.46 19.01 -2.64
N THR A 96 -7.80 20.30 -2.46
CA THR A 96 -7.91 21.28 -3.53
C THR A 96 -6.58 21.48 -4.26
N ASP A 97 -6.65 21.81 -5.54
CA ASP A 97 -5.49 22.04 -6.42
C ASP A 97 -4.51 20.85 -6.49
N SER A 98 -5.01 19.65 -6.25
CA SER A 98 -4.22 18.41 -6.30
C SER A 98 -4.91 17.33 -7.14
N LEU A 99 -4.13 16.41 -7.68
CA LEU A 99 -4.64 15.19 -8.30
C LEU A 99 -4.54 14.02 -7.34
N THR A 100 -5.41 13.04 -7.48
CA THR A 100 -5.29 11.74 -6.81
C THR A 100 -3.98 11.09 -7.23
N ALA A 101 -3.35 10.30 -6.35
CA ALA A 101 -2.12 9.59 -6.68
C ALA A 101 -2.27 8.76 -7.96
N GLN A 102 -1.23 8.71 -8.78
CA GLN A 102 -1.25 8.02 -10.07
C GLN A 102 0.08 7.31 -10.34
N ALA A 103 -0.02 6.06 -10.76
CA ALA A 103 1.07 5.32 -11.36
C ALA A 103 0.89 5.28 -12.88
N TYR A 104 1.92 5.69 -13.63
CA TYR A 104 1.99 5.55 -15.07
C TYR A 104 2.97 4.42 -15.37
N ILE A 105 2.44 3.28 -15.77
CA ILE A 105 3.17 2.04 -15.93
C ILE A 105 3.22 1.70 -17.41
N THR A 106 4.42 1.66 -18.00
CA THR A 106 4.63 1.14 -19.35
C THR A 106 5.32 -0.20 -19.25
N THR A 107 4.71 -1.23 -19.83
CA THR A 107 5.29 -2.58 -19.93
C THR A 107 5.69 -2.89 -21.35
N ASP A 108 6.75 -3.68 -21.54
CA ASP A 108 7.13 -4.23 -22.84
C ASP A 108 6.70 -5.70 -22.99
N LEU A 109 7.04 -6.32 -24.13
CA LEU A 109 6.68 -7.72 -24.42
C LEU A 109 7.47 -8.77 -23.63
N ASP A 110 8.51 -8.36 -22.89
CA ASP A 110 9.25 -9.21 -21.94
C ASP A 110 8.84 -8.92 -20.47
N ASP A 111 7.67 -8.26 -20.25
CA ASP A 111 7.17 -7.84 -18.94
C ASP A 111 8.11 -6.89 -18.15
N ASN A 112 9.07 -6.24 -18.82
CA ASN A 112 9.83 -5.18 -18.19
C ASN A 112 8.94 -3.95 -17.99
N GLN A 113 9.16 -3.20 -16.91
CA GLN A 113 8.34 -2.06 -16.56
C GLN A 113 9.15 -0.78 -16.38
N ILE A 114 8.61 0.31 -16.91
CA ILE A 114 9.03 1.67 -16.59
C ILE A 114 7.85 2.36 -15.93
N THR A 115 8.02 2.75 -14.66
CA THR A 115 6.95 3.35 -13.87
C THR A 115 7.33 4.76 -13.44
N ALA A 116 6.43 5.72 -13.68
CA ALA A 116 6.46 7.03 -13.06
C ALA A 116 5.31 7.12 -12.06
N PHE A 117 5.61 7.42 -10.81
CA PHE A 117 4.61 7.56 -9.75
C PHE A 117 4.47 9.03 -9.34
N HIS A 118 3.24 9.54 -9.44
CA HIS A 118 2.86 10.85 -8.95
C HIS A 118 2.05 10.68 -7.65
N PRO A 119 2.58 11.07 -6.49
CA PRO A 119 1.90 10.84 -5.22
C PRO A 119 0.69 11.76 -5.00
N GLY A 120 0.67 12.97 -5.60
CA GLY A 120 -0.43 13.91 -5.51
C GLY A 120 -0.95 14.11 -4.09
N ALA A 121 -2.26 14.16 -3.94
CA ALA A 121 -2.96 14.36 -2.67
C ALA A 121 -2.61 13.34 -1.57
N MET A 122 -2.06 12.16 -1.92
CA MET A 122 -1.61 11.17 -0.93
C MET A 122 -0.60 11.75 0.06
N MET A 123 0.23 12.72 -0.35
CA MET A 123 1.21 13.37 0.52
C MET A 123 0.56 14.16 1.66
N GLU A 124 -0.69 14.57 1.48
CA GLU A 124 -1.47 15.33 2.44
C GLU A 124 -2.26 14.44 3.44
N SER A 125 -1.96 13.14 3.49
CA SER A 125 -2.67 12.17 4.34
C SER A 125 -2.71 12.58 5.83
N HIS A 126 -1.73 13.36 6.30
CA HIS A 126 -1.68 13.93 7.65
C HIS A 126 -2.84 14.92 7.96
N GLN A 127 -3.54 15.43 6.94
CA GLN A 127 -4.74 16.26 7.13
C GLN A 127 -5.92 15.47 7.67
N ASN A 128 -5.92 14.15 7.53
CA ASN A 128 -6.85 13.25 8.23
C ASN A 128 -6.40 13.00 9.67
N SER A 129 -7.34 12.53 10.49
CA SER A 129 -7.06 12.15 11.88
C SER A 129 -7.93 10.97 12.29
N ILE A 130 -7.32 9.93 12.85
CA ILE A 130 -8.01 8.79 13.48
C ILE A 130 -8.91 9.28 14.63
N SER A 131 -8.52 10.39 15.25
CA SER A 131 -9.29 11.00 16.34
C SER A 131 -10.64 11.59 15.89
N SER A 132 -10.83 11.84 14.60
CA SER A 132 -12.11 12.31 14.05
C SER A 132 -13.10 11.19 13.71
N VAL A 133 -12.66 9.93 13.77
CA VAL A 133 -13.51 8.77 13.49
C VAL A 133 -14.52 8.59 14.62
N THR A 134 -15.81 8.58 14.29
CA THR A 134 -16.90 8.48 15.25
C THR A 134 -17.32 7.04 15.52
N GLU A 135 -17.09 6.14 14.58
CA GLU A 135 -17.37 4.72 14.71
C GLU A 135 -16.35 4.07 15.64
N LYS A 136 -16.80 3.02 16.33
CA LYS A 136 -15.87 2.16 17.05
C LYS A 136 -14.95 1.45 16.07
N VAL A 137 -13.65 1.69 16.16
CA VAL A 137 -12.62 0.98 15.38
C VAL A 137 -12.14 -0.22 16.20
N ASP A 138 -12.28 -1.42 15.63
CA ASP A 138 -11.83 -2.66 16.29
C ASP A 138 -10.38 -3.04 15.88
N LEU A 139 -9.93 -2.59 14.70
CA LEU A 139 -8.58 -2.75 14.19
C LEU A 139 -8.30 -1.64 13.17
N ALA A 140 -7.09 -1.11 13.15
CA ALA A 140 -6.63 -0.25 12.08
C ALA A 140 -5.57 -0.94 11.22
N ILE A 141 -5.44 -0.53 9.95
CA ILE A 141 -4.35 -0.89 9.05
C ILE A 141 -3.69 0.41 8.61
N ILE A 142 -2.42 0.58 8.95
CA ILE A 142 -1.60 1.71 8.51
C ILE A 142 -0.77 1.24 7.32
N ALA A 143 -1.28 1.53 6.13
CA ALA A 143 -0.74 1.13 4.84
C ALA A 143 -0.03 2.32 4.14
N PRO A 144 0.75 2.10 3.08
CA PRO A 144 1.50 3.16 2.39
C PRO A 144 0.67 4.37 2.01
N ALA A 145 1.10 5.53 2.50
CA ALA A 145 0.55 6.86 2.27
C ALA A 145 1.67 7.91 2.42
N GLY A 146 1.32 9.18 2.56
CA GLY A 146 2.29 10.21 2.94
C GLY A 146 2.94 9.91 4.30
N LYS A 147 4.26 10.05 4.39
CA LYS A 147 5.06 9.73 5.57
C LYS A 147 4.49 10.33 6.87
N GLU A 148 4.18 11.62 6.84
CA GLU A 148 3.65 12.33 8.01
C GLU A 148 2.30 11.77 8.47
N GLY A 149 1.43 11.39 7.51
CA GLY A 149 0.15 10.78 7.81
C GLY A 149 0.31 9.40 8.45
N MET A 150 1.19 8.56 7.92
CA MET A 150 1.46 7.23 8.51
C MET A 150 1.95 7.35 9.95
N ILE A 151 2.91 8.25 10.22
CA ILE A 151 3.44 8.50 11.58
C ILE A 151 2.32 8.98 12.51
N LYS A 152 1.57 10.00 12.08
CA LYS A 152 0.47 10.57 12.85
C LYS A 152 -0.61 9.54 13.19
N HIS A 153 -1.06 8.78 12.20
CA HIS A 153 -2.15 7.82 12.39
C HIS A 153 -1.73 6.64 13.27
N ALA A 154 -0.48 6.16 13.15
CA ALA A 154 0.03 5.14 14.06
C ALA A 154 0.08 5.64 15.51
N HIS A 155 0.54 6.88 15.71
CA HIS A 155 0.58 7.51 17.03
C HIS A 155 -0.83 7.68 17.62
N GLU A 156 -1.79 8.18 16.84
CA GLU A 156 -3.19 8.32 17.26
C GLU A 156 -3.84 6.96 17.59
N CYS A 157 -3.52 5.89 16.86
CA CYS A 157 -3.95 4.53 17.20
C CYS A 157 -3.40 4.10 18.56
N SER A 158 -2.10 4.31 18.78
CA SER A 158 -1.44 3.97 20.04
C SER A 158 -2.03 4.75 21.22
N GLU A 159 -2.23 6.05 21.10
CA GLU A 159 -2.85 6.89 22.16
C GLU A 159 -4.27 6.45 22.52
N LYS A 160 -5.04 6.00 21.53
CA LYS A 160 -6.42 5.55 21.70
C LYS A 160 -6.56 4.07 22.06
N ASN A 161 -5.44 3.34 22.17
CA ASN A 161 -5.41 1.90 22.37
C ASN A 161 -6.21 1.14 21.28
N ILE A 162 -6.15 1.62 20.05
CA ILE A 162 -6.69 0.93 18.87
C ILE A 162 -5.58 -0.01 18.35
N PRO A 163 -5.82 -1.33 18.36
CA PRO A 163 -4.84 -2.25 17.78
C PRO A 163 -4.66 -1.96 16.29
N PHE A 164 -3.42 -2.01 15.80
CA PHE A 164 -3.20 -1.78 14.38
C PHE A 164 -2.13 -2.69 13.78
N ILE A 165 -2.30 -2.93 12.48
CA ILE A 165 -1.31 -3.57 11.60
C ILE A 165 -0.48 -2.46 10.97
N PHE A 166 0.83 -2.51 11.13
CA PHE A 166 1.76 -1.70 10.35
C PHE A 166 2.15 -2.47 9.08
N ASP A 167 1.73 -1.94 7.94
CA ASP A 167 2.06 -2.42 6.60
C ASP A 167 2.81 -1.31 5.87
N PRO A 168 4.13 -1.20 6.01
CA PRO A 168 4.89 -0.13 5.38
C PRO A 168 4.94 -0.26 3.86
N GLY A 169 4.85 -1.47 3.31
CA GLY A 169 4.92 -1.75 1.88
C GLY A 169 6.07 -1.02 1.20
N GLN A 170 5.80 -0.45 0.03
CA GLN A 170 6.75 0.36 -0.74
C GLN A 170 7.18 1.67 -0.05
N GLY A 171 6.49 2.09 1.02
CA GLY A 171 6.82 3.27 1.81
C GLY A 171 7.99 3.07 2.79
N LEU A 172 8.42 1.82 3.03
CA LEU A 172 9.45 1.51 4.00
C LEU A 172 10.75 2.33 3.85
N PRO A 173 11.26 2.61 2.62
CA PRO A 173 12.46 3.44 2.44
C PRO A 173 12.30 4.91 2.86
N MET A 174 11.09 5.40 3.11
CA MET A 174 10.86 6.79 3.56
C MET A 174 11.23 7.01 5.02
N PHE A 175 11.35 5.94 5.81
CA PHE A 175 11.53 6.01 7.26
C PHE A 175 12.98 5.79 7.66
N ASP A 176 13.42 6.54 8.67
CA ASP A 176 14.69 6.31 9.34
C ASP A 176 14.57 5.22 10.44
N LYS A 177 15.72 4.89 11.03
CA LYS A 177 15.81 3.89 12.11
C LYS A 177 14.90 4.21 13.30
N ASN A 178 14.86 5.47 13.74
CA ASN A 178 14.12 5.85 14.93
C ASN A 178 12.61 5.79 14.66
N GLU A 179 12.19 6.25 13.48
CA GLU A 179 10.82 6.19 13.03
C GLU A 179 10.33 4.74 12.94
N LEU A 180 11.11 3.84 12.31
CA LEU A 180 10.76 2.42 12.22
C LEU A 180 10.70 1.75 13.59
N ASN A 181 11.63 2.05 14.48
CA ASN A 181 11.59 1.53 15.85
C ASN A 181 10.35 2.02 16.59
N THR A 182 9.93 3.27 16.38
CA THR A 182 8.69 3.80 16.95
C THR A 182 7.46 3.05 16.42
N PHE A 183 7.37 2.79 15.11
CA PHE A 183 6.29 1.97 14.56
C PHE A 183 6.27 0.55 15.15
N ILE A 184 7.44 -0.09 15.26
CA ILE A 184 7.57 -1.44 15.83
C ILE A 184 7.12 -1.46 17.30
N ASP A 185 7.40 -0.40 18.06
CA ASP A 185 7.02 -0.30 19.47
C ASP A 185 5.51 -0.01 19.66
N GLN A 186 4.86 0.62 18.68
CA GLN A 186 3.45 1.00 18.73
C GLN A 186 2.52 -0.03 18.08
N ALA A 187 3.00 -0.74 17.06
CA ALA A 187 2.19 -1.67 16.28
C ALA A 187 1.78 -2.90 17.09
N THR A 188 0.53 -3.34 16.94
CA THR A 188 0.08 -4.64 17.44
C THR A 188 0.57 -5.76 16.54
N PHE A 189 0.49 -5.53 15.23
CA PHE A 189 0.92 -6.47 14.19
C PHE A 189 1.77 -5.77 13.15
N ILE A 190 2.68 -6.50 12.53
CA ILE A 190 3.45 -6.03 11.36
C ILE A 190 3.21 -7.02 10.21
N ALA A 191 2.88 -6.52 9.03
CA ALA A 191 2.73 -7.30 7.82
C ALA A 191 3.68 -6.76 6.75
N VAL A 192 4.55 -7.62 6.23
CA VAL A 192 5.57 -7.28 5.23
C VAL A 192 5.78 -8.47 4.28
N ASN A 193 6.35 -8.23 3.10
CA ASN A 193 6.88 -9.32 2.30
C ASN A 193 8.31 -9.67 2.72
N ASP A 194 8.92 -10.69 2.10
CA ASP A 194 10.27 -11.15 2.43
C ASP A 194 11.34 -10.08 2.20
N TYR A 195 11.27 -9.34 1.10
CA TYR A 195 12.18 -8.23 0.80
C TYR A 195 12.01 -7.07 1.81
N GLU A 196 10.77 -6.70 2.11
CA GLU A 196 10.45 -5.66 3.09
C GLU A 196 10.90 -6.07 4.50
N ALA A 197 10.79 -7.35 4.86
CA ALA A 197 11.28 -7.87 6.13
C ALA A 197 12.80 -7.72 6.26
N GLU A 198 13.55 -8.02 5.20
CA GLU A 198 15.00 -7.80 5.18
C GLU A 198 15.37 -6.32 5.33
N LEU A 199 14.65 -5.45 4.60
CA LEU A 199 14.86 -4.02 4.68
C LEU A 199 14.49 -3.45 6.05
N LEU A 200 13.38 -3.90 6.64
CA LEU A 200 12.93 -3.53 7.99
C LEU A 200 14.00 -3.88 9.03
N MET A 201 14.53 -5.11 8.99
CA MET A 201 15.62 -5.53 9.88
C MET A 201 16.89 -4.69 9.70
N LYS A 202 17.24 -4.42 8.44
CA LYS A 202 18.46 -3.65 8.12
C LYS A 202 18.37 -2.21 8.63
N VAL A 203 17.24 -1.53 8.40
CA VAL A 203 17.09 -0.10 8.77
C VAL A 203 16.82 0.05 10.26
N SER A 204 15.97 -0.80 10.86
CA SER A 204 15.71 -0.77 12.31
C SER A 204 16.88 -1.25 13.17
N GLU A 205 17.84 -1.99 12.57
CA GLU A 205 18.91 -2.72 13.24
C GLU A 205 18.39 -3.76 14.25
N LEU A 206 17.21 -4.31 14.01
CA LEU A 206 16.60 -5.35 14.84
C LEU A 206 16.55 -6.68 14.10
N SER A 207 16.77 -7.78 14.82
CA SER A 207 16.51 -9.13 14.28
C SER A 207 15.02 -9.46 14.27
N ILE A 208 14.61 -10.46 13.48
CA ILE A 208 13.22 -10.98 13.47
C ILE A 208 12.76 -11.31 14.89
N SER A 209 13.59 -12.01 15.67
CA SER A 209 13.23 -12.38 17.05
C SER A 209 13.03 -11.16 17.96
N LYS A 210 13.77 -10.08 17.71
CA LYS A 210 13.62 -8.85 18.48
C LYS A 210 12.35 -8.09 18.08
N ILE A 211 12.02 -8.03 16.78
CA ILE A 211 10.77 -7.45 16.29
C ILE A 211 9.59 -8.27 16.85
N GLN A 212 9.64 -9.61 16.70
CA GLN A 212 8.61 -10.52 17.22
C GLN A 212 8.34 -10.31 18.72
N SER A 213 9.38 -10.04 19.52
CA SER A 213 9.21 -9.84 20.97
C SER A 213 8.49 -8.53 21.34
N LYS A 214 8.25 -7.65 20.38
CA LYS A 214 7.63 -6.32 20.58
C LYS A 214 6.19 -6.25 20.05
N VAL A 215 5.79 -7.17 19.18
CA VAL A 215 4.47 -7.21 18.55
C VAL A 215 3.75 -8.53 18.87
N GLU A 216 2.43 -8.55 18.76
CA GLU A 216 1.66 -9.81 18.94
C GLU A 216 1.91 -10.79 17.80
N ALA A 217 2.09 -10.29 16.56
CA ALA A 217 2.54 -11.11 15.44
C ALA A 217 3.27 -10.28 14.38
N LEU A 218 4.35 -10.90 13.83
CA LEU A 218 5.01 -10.47 12.60
C LEU A 218 4.61 -11.44 11.48
N ILE A 219 4.01 -10.93 10.43
CA ILE A 219 3.53 -11.67 9.26
C ILE A 219 4.47 -11.39 8.10
N ILE A 220 5.05 -12.43 7.52
CA ILE A 220 5.95 -12.33 6.36
C ILE A 220 5.36 -13.12 5.20
N THR A 221 4.95 -12.42 4.13
CA THR A 221 4.49 -13.04 2.89
C THR A 221 5.67 -13.41 2.00
N LYS A 222 5.59 -14.57 1.33
CA LYS A 222 6.68 -15.17 0.53
C LYS A 222 6.23 -15.58 -0.87
N GLY A 223 5.33 -14.83 -1.44
CA GLY A 223 4.78 -15.10 -2.77
C GLY A 223 4.25 -16.53 -2.89
N ALA A 224 4.73 -17.30 -3.87
CA ALA A 224 4.30 -18.67 -4.11
C ALA A 224 4.58 -19.65 -2.96
N GLN A 225 5.43 -19.29 -2.00
CA GLN A 225 5.72 -20.11 -0.81
C GLN A 225 4.69 -19.89 0.32
N GLY A 226 3.73 -18.97 0.15
CA GLY A 226 2.73 -18.67 1.15
C GLY A 226 3.19 -17.60 2.16
N SER A 227 2.96 -17.80 3.44
CA SER A 227 3.34 -16.85 4.49
C SER A 227 3.81 -17.53 5.77
N GLU A 228 4.60 -16.79 6.55
CA GLU A 228 5.03 -17.16 7.88
C GLU A 228 4.52 -16.15 8.90
N ILE A 229 3.93 -16.62 9.98
CA ILE A 229 3.45 -15.79 11.08
C ILE A 229 4.30 -16.12 12.32
N TYR A 230 4.99 -15.12 12.83
CA TYR A 230 5.81 -15.19 14.04
C TYR A 230 5.02 -14.56 15.19
N CYS A 231 4.48 -15.41 16.05
CA CYS A 231 3.81 -15.06 17.30
C CYS A 231 4.44 -15.92 18.43
N ASP A 232 3.69 -16.43 19.40
CA ASP A 232 4.21 -17.37 20.43
C ASP A 232 4.90 -18.58 19.81
N LYS A 233 4.46 -18.97 18.63
CA LYS A 233 5.05 -20.01 17.79
C LYS A 233 5.11 -19.55 16.34
N LYS A 234 6.02 -20.11 15.57
CA LYS A 234 6.04 -19.92 14.11
C LYS A 234 4.93 -20.76 13.48
N ILE A 235 4.07 -20.11 12.69
CA ILE A 235 3.01 -20.74 11.89
C ILE A 235 3.35 -20.52 10.42
N THR A 236 3.32 -21.56 9.61
CA THR A 236 3.49 -21.47 8.16
C THR A 236 2.16 -21.75 7.47
N ILE A 237 1.75 -20.88 6.58
CA ILE A 237 0.53 -21.00 5.79
C ILE A 237 0.95 -21.17 4.32
N PRO A 238 0.67 -22.31 3.69
CA PRO A 238 1.01 -22.52 2.28
C PRO A 238 0.16 -21.64 1.36
N SER A 239 0.70 -21.27 0.21
CA SER A 239 -0.09 -20.59 -0.82
C SER A 239 -1.10 -21.56 -1.45
N ILE A 240 -2.22 -20.99 -1.90
CA ILE A 240 -3.17 -21.71 -2.75
C ILE A 240 -2.66 -21.58 -4.20
N LYS A 241 -2.52 -22.71 -4.89
CA LYS A 241 -2.11 -22.71 -6.30
C LYS A 241 -3.23 -22.13 -7.15
N ALA A 242 -2.93 -21.09 -7.91
CA ALA A 242 -3.85 -20.56 -8.91
C ALA A 242 -3.86 -21.45 -10.16
N ASP A 243 -5.05 -21.72 -10.70
CA ASP A 243 -5.18 -22.52 -11.94
C ASP A 243 -4.66 -21.75 -13.17
N SER A 244 -4.82 -20.44 -13.18
CA SER A 244 -4.21 -19.53 -14.15
C SER A 244 -3.79 -18.24 -13.44
N PRO A 245 -2.50 -17.88 -13.45
CA PRO A 245 -2.08 -16.59 -12.92
C PRO A 245 -2.63 -15.46 -13.79
N VAL A 246 -3.26 -14.49 -13.17
CA VAL A 246 -3.64 -13.20 -13.75
C VAL A 246 -2.74 -12.12 -13.16
N ASP A 247 -2.85 -10.90 -13.67
CA ASP A 247 -2.10 -9.75 -13.19
C ASP A 247 -2.21 -9.60 -11.66
N PRO A 248 -1.10 -9.64 -10.91
CA PRO A 248 -1.11 -9.56 -9.45
C PRO A 248 -1.18 -8.12 -8.92
N THR A 249 -1.29 -7.13 -9.77
CA THR A 249 -1.24 -5.70 -9.38
C THR A 249 -2.53 -5.14 -8.81
N GLY A 250 -3.31 -5.93 -8.13
CA GLY A 250 -4.46 -5.49 -7.33
C GLY A 250 -5.81 -5.52 -7.99
#